data_910d17b92e6b090454c30c067ee21a83
#
_entry.id   910d17b92e6b090454c30c067ee21a83
#
_cell.length_a   1.000
_cell.length_b   1.000
_cell.length_c   1.000
_cell.angle_alpha   90.00
_cell.angle_beta   90.00
_cell.angle_gamma   90.00
#
_symmetry.space_group_name_H-M   'P 1'
#
loop_
_entity.id
_entity.type
_entity.pdbx_description
1 polymer ?
#
loop_
_entity_poly.entity_id
_entity_poly.type
_entity_poly.pdbx_seq_one_letter_code
_entity_poly.pdbx_strand_id
1 'polypeptide(L)'
;MPEVLALITELAVFEKEPDAVVVTVSDLERDGFSENPLFHTFIAENNGKIVGMALYYYRYSTWKGKTIHLEDLIVKEQFRGSGAGFALYAEIIKQGKKDQVRRIEWNVLDWNTPAIDFYEKSGARILQDWRVANMDEDGIEMFLKNKL
;
A
#
# COMPACT_ATOMS: atom_id res chain seq x y z
N MET A 1 12.74 -2.58 10.13
CA MET A 1 11.33 -2.06 10.18
C MET A 1 11.16 -0.63 10.70
N PRO A 2 12.05 -0.04 11.53
CA PRO A 2 11.85 1.37 11.94
C PRO A 2 11.71 2.37 10.77
N GLU A 3 12.51 2.22 9.73
CA GLU A 3 12.44 3.07 8.53
C GLU A 3 11.16 2.83 7.72
N VAL A 4 10.63 1.60 7.73
CA VAL A 4 9.35 1.27 7.10
C VAL A 4 8.23 1.99 7.83
N LEU A 5 8.20 1.93 9.17
CA LEU A 5 7.21 2.66 9.98
C LEU A 5 7.30 4.17 9.76
N ALA A 6 8.52 4.72 9.65
CA ALA A 6 8.71 6.14 9.36
C ALA A 6 8.11 6.53 8.00
N LEU A 7 8.26 5.70 6.97
CA LEU A 7 7.64 5.91 5.65
C LEU A 7 6.11 5.80 5.69
N ILE A 8 5.57 4.83 6.42
CA ILE A 8 4.11 4.69 6.65
C ILE A 8 3.56 5.96 7.29
N THR A 9 4.24 6.46 8.33
CA THR A 9 3.82 7.69 9.04
C THR A 9 3.89 8.92 8.12
N GLU A 10 4.95 9.05 7.31
CA GLU A 10 5.07 10.13 6.34
C GLU A 10 3.94 10.09 5.30
N LEU A 11 3.57 8.90 4.83
CA LEU A 11 2.45 8.73 3.90
C LEU A 11 1.12 9.12 4.55
N ALA A 12 0.87 8.72 5.80
CA ALA A 12 -0.36 9.08 6.52
C ALA A 12 -0.48 10.61 6.70
N VAL A 13 0.63 11.29 6.99
CA VAL A 13 0.67 12.76 7.05
C VAL A 13 0.32 13.38 5.69
N PHE A 14 0.90 12.85 4.61
CA PHE A 14 0.58 13.30 3.24
C PHE A 14 -0.91 13.11 2.92
N GLU A 15 -1.49 12.00 3.33
CA GLU A 15 -2.90 11.65 3.12
C GLU A 15 -3.86 12.38 4.10
N LYS A 16 -3.33 13.26 4.95
CA LYS A 16 -4.08 14.07 5.94
C LYS A 16 -4.72 13.24 7.07
N GLU A 17 -4.12 12.09 7.37
CA GLU A 17 -4.52 11.17 8.42
C GLU A 17 -3.35 10.89 9.40
N PRO A 18 -2.74 11.93 10.01
CA PRO A 18 -1.50 11.77 10.80
C PRO A 18 -1.67 10.88 12.03
N ASP A 19 -2.89 10.75 12.55
CA ASP A 19 -3.20 9.98 13.76
C ASP A 19 -3.72 8.56 13.45
N ALA A 20 -3.80 8.18 12.17
CA ALA A 20 -4.35 6.89 11.76
C ALA A 20 -3.41 5.70 12.02
N VAL A 21 -2.09 5.95 12.11
CA VAL A 21 -1.09 4.89 12.24
C VAL A 21 -1.00 4.42 13.68
N VAL A 22 -1.48 3.19 13.94
CA VAL A 22 -1.43 2.54 15.25
C VAL A 22 -0.46 1.35 15.29
N VAL A 23 0.01 0.87 14.13
CA VAL A 23 0.98 -0.22 14.05
C VAL A 23 2.32 0.20 14.63
N THR A 24 3.00 -0.77 15.26
CA THR A 24 4.32 -0.59 15.86
C THR A 24 5.40 -1.30 15.04
N VAL A 25 6.66 -0.99 15.32
CA VAL A 25 7.80 -1.72 14.72
C VAL A 25 7.68 -3.23 15.01
N SER A 26 7.26 -3.59 16.24
CA SER A 26 7.08 -4.99 16.64
C SER A 26 5.99 -5.69 15.84
N ASP A 27 4.88 -4.99 15.54
CA ASP A 27 3.83 -5.54 14.68
C ASP A 27 4.36 -5.79 13.26
N LEU A 28 5.07 -4.81 12.69
CA LEU A 28 5.65 -4.95 11.35
C LEU A 28 6.68 -6.09 11.26
N GLU A 29 7.48 -6.28 12.31
CA GLU A 29 8.45 -7.37 12.37
C GLU A 29 7.78 -8.74 12.47
N ARG A 30 6.78 -8.87 13.35
CA ARG A 30 6.00 -10.09 13.51
C ARG A 30 5.29 -10.48 12.20
N ASP A 31 4.64 -9.51 11.56
CA ASP A 31 3.77 -9.74 10.42
C ASP A 31 4.55 -9.84 9.10
N GLY A 32 5.68 -9.14 8.98
CA GLY A 32 6.49 -9.10 7.75
C GLY A 32 7.59 -10.16 7.69
N PHE A 33 8.11 -10.65 8.83
CA PHE A 33 9.22 -11.61 8.89
C PHE A 33 8.81 -12.99 9.41
N SER A 34 7.53 -13.27 9.52
CA SER A 34 7.03 -14.58 9.90
C SER A 34 7.27 -15.63 8.79
N GLU A 35 7.11 -16.90 9.12
CA GLU A 35 7.15 -18.00 8.14
C GLU A 35 6.12 -17.79 7.01
N ASN A 36 4.96 -17.22 7.33
CA ASN A 36 3.92 -16.87 6.38
C ASN A 36 3.66 -15.36 6.48
N PRO A 37 4.48 -14.52 5.85
CA PRO A 37 4.37 -13.07 5.99
C PRO A 37 3.04 -12.56 5.43
N LEU A 38 2.44 -11.59 6.15
CA LEU A 38 1.18 -10.97 5.75
C LEU A 38 1.36 -9.94 4.64
N PHE A 39 2.57 -9.42 4.47
CA PHE A 39 2.92 -8.46 3.45
C PHE A 39 4.37 -8.61 2.98
N HIS A 40 4.67 -7.99 1.87
CA HIS A 40 6.01 -7.91 1.28
C HIS A 40 6.34 -6.44 0.96
N THR A 41 7.63 -6.10 0.95
CA THR A 41 8.08 -4.75 0.59
C THR A 41 9.20 -4.78 -0.42
N PHE A 42 9.13 -3.87 -1.40
CA PHE A 42 10.29 -3.42 -2.15
C PHE A 42 10.79 -2.12 -1.54
N ILE A 43 12.10 -2.01 -1.39
CA ILE A 43 12.76 -0.85 -0.77
C ILE A 43 13.61 -0.14 -1.82
N ALA A 44 13.48 1.18 -1.88
CA ALA A 44 14.39 2.03 -2.64
C ALA A 44 15.47 2.58 -1.70
N GLU A 45 16.71 2.38 -2.07
CA GLU A 45 17.88 2.89 -1.33
C GLU A 45 18.64 3.92 -2.17
N ASN A 46 19.17 4.92 -1.49
CA ASN A 46 20.10 5.89 -2.05
C ASN A 46 21.25 6.09 -1.06
N ASN A 47 22.49 5.74 -1.49
CA ASN A 47 23.69 5.82 -0.65
C ASN A 47 23.52 5.12 0.72
N GLY A 48 22.94 3.90 0.72
CA GLY A 48 22.74 3.09 1.92
C GLY A 48 21.60 3.57 2.84
N LYS A 49 20.80 4.54 2.40
CA LYS A 49 19.64 5.04 3.15
C LYS A 49 18.36 4.66 2.43
N ILE A 50 17.38 4.19 3.20
CA ILE A 50 16.04 3.91 2.68
C ILE A 50 15.35 5.24 2.38
N VAL A 51 14.93 5.40 1.11
CA VAL A 51 14.31 6.62 0.59
C VAL A 51 12.90 6.41 0.10
N GLY A 52 12.45 5.16 -0.01
CA GLY A 52 11.10 4.83 -0.42
C GLY A 52 10.79 3.36 -0.28
N MET A 53 9.52 3.02 -0.41
CA MET A 53 9.04 1.64 -0.41
C MET A 53 7.78 1.46 -1.24
N ALA A 54 7.55 0.21 -1.65
CA ALA A 54 6.26 -0.30 -2.10
C ALA A 54 5.90 -1.50 -1.22
N LEU A 55 4.84 -1.41 -0.46
CA LEU A 55 4.34 -2.48 0.40
C LEU A 55 3.10 -3.10 -0.25
N TYR A 56 3.08 -4.42 -0.38
CA TYR A 56 2.00 -5.15 -1.03
C TYR A 56 1.72 -6.47 -0.35
N TYR A 57 0.53 -7.00 -0.61
CA TYR A 57 0.13 -8.34 -0.20
C TYR A 57 -0.79 -8.99 -1.23
N TYR A 58 -0.99 -10.30 -1.11
CA TYR A 58 -1.86 -11.04 -1.99
C TYR A 58 -3.29 -11.01 -1.48
N ARG A 59 -4.23 -10.71 -2.39
CA ARG A 59 -5.67 -10.83 -2.18
C ARG A 59 -6.23 -11.92 -3.07
N TYR A 60 -7.38 -12.42 -2.71
CA TYR A 60 -8.12 -13.35 -3.56
C TYR A 60 -9.38 -12.69 -4.10
N SER A 61 -9.49 -12.65 -5.42
CA SER A 61 -10.70 -12.24 -6.12
C SER A 61 -11.44 -13.47 -6.62
N THR A 62 -12.73 -13.59 -6.33
CA THR A 62 -13.55 -14.68 -6.87
C THR A 62 -13.71 -14.60 -8.40
N TRP A 63 -13.41 -13.43 -9.00
CA TRP A 63 -13.44 -13.25 -10.45
C TRP A 63 -12.09 -13.50 -11.14
N LYS A 64 -10.99 -13.20 -10.45
CA LYS A 64 -9.63 -13.17 -11.02
C LYS A 64 -8.67 -14.19 -10.40
N GLY A 65 -9.02 -14.79 -9.27
CA GLY A 65 -8.13 -15.63 -8.49
C GLY A 65 -7.16 -14.79 -7.64
N LYS A 66 -5.95 -15.28 -7.46
CA LYS A 66 -4.88 -14.55 -6.76
C LYS A 66 -4.59 -13.21 -7.42
N THR A 67 -4.61 -12.15 -6.65
CA THR A 67 -4.31 -10.77 -7.08
C THR A 67 -3.27 -10.14 -6.17
N ILE A 68 -2.61 -9.07 -6.60
CA ILE A 68 -1.76 -8.23 -5.74
C ILE A 68 -2.56 -7.00 -5.35
N HIS A 69 -2.53 -6.66 -4.06
CA HIS A 69 -2.94 -5.37 -3.54
C HIS A 69 -1.70 -4.58 -3.13
N LEU A 70 -1.48 -3.45 -3.78
CA LEU A 70 -0.45 -2.49 -3.41
C LEU A 70 -1.04 -1.58 -2.34
N GLU A 71 -0.60 -1.77 -1.09
CA GLU A 71 -1.09 -0.97 0.04
C GLU A 71 -0.48 0.42 0.04
N ASP A 72 0.86 0.50 0.01
CA ASP A 72 1.60 1.75 0.09
C ASP A 72 2.64 1.85 -1.02
N LEU A 73 2.73 3.03 -1.61
CA LEU A 73 3.81 3.44 -2.51
C LEU A 73 4.26 4.84 -2.11
N ILE A 74 5.43 4.95 -1.51
CA ILE A 74 5.94 6.23 -1.02
C ILE A 74 7.43 6.40 -1.33
N VAL A 75 7.80 7.63 -1.68
CA VAL A 75 9.19 8.12 -1.73
C VAL A 75 9.26 9.37 -0.85
N LYS A 76 10.27 9.44 0.03
CA LYS A 76 10.51 10.60 0.88
C LYS A 76 10.55 11.86 0.04
N GLU A 77 9.95 12.94 0.53
CA GLU A 77 9.74 14.19 -0.20
C GLU A 77 11.00 14.69 -0.89
N GLN A 78 12.12 14.70 -0.19
CA GLN A 78 13.42 15.17 -0.69
C GLN A 78 14.00 14.31 -1.83
N PHE A 79 13.48 13.10 -2.07
CA PHE A 79 13.90 12.18 -3.13
C PHE A 79 12.84 12.00 -4.24
N ARG A 80 11.75 12.74 -4.18
CA ARG A 80 10.73 12.75 -5.24
C ARG A 80 11.31 13.34 -6.53
N GLY A 81 10.82 12.86 -7.65
CA GLY A 81 11.35 13.25 -8.97
C GLY A 81 12.67 12.57 -9.36
N SER A 82 13.21 11.67 -8.52
CA SER A 82 14.44 10.90 -8.80
C SER A 82 14.22 9.63 -9.65
N GLY A 83 12.96 9.28 -9.92
CA GLY A 83 12.60 8.02 -10.57
C GLY A 83 12.38 6.84 -9.60
N ALA A 84 12.62 7.02 -8.30
CA ALA A 84 12.48 5.96 -7.31
C ALA A 84 11.02 5.43 -7.22
N GLY A 85 10.03 6.32 -7.26
CA GLY A 85 8.62 5.92 -7.26
C GLY A 85 8.24 5.09 -8.48
N PHE A 86 8.70 5.49 -9.66
CA PHE A 86 8.51 4.69 -10.87
C PHE A 86 9.19 3.32 -10.78
N ALA A 87 10.42 3.26 -10.26
CA ALA A 87 11.14 2.00 -10.10
C ALA A 87 10.41 1.05 -9.14
N LEU A 88 9.94 1.54 -7.99
CA LEU A 88 9.16 0.77 -7.04
C LEU A 88 7.86 0.26 -7.65
N TYR A 89 7.13 1.11 -8.36
CA TYR A 89 5.91 0.73 -9.06
C TYR A 89 6.19 -0.34 -10.12
N ALA A 90 7.26 -0.19 -10.90
CA ALA A 90 7.67 -1.17 -11.90
C ALA A 90 7.98 -2.54 -11.30
N GLU A 91 8.57 -2.61 -10.10
CA GLU A 91 8.82 -3.89 -9.40
C GLU A 91 7.50 -4.58 -9.02
N ILE A 92 6.48 -3.85 -8.59
CA ILE A 92 5.14 -4.41 -8.34
C ILE A 92 4.55 -5.02 -9.62
N ILE A 93 4.66 -4.31 -10.75
CA ILE A 93 4.15 -4.82 -12.04
C ILE A 93 4.91 -6.07 -12.49
N LYS A 94 6.24 -6.07 -12.35
CA LYS A 94 7.09 -7.24 -12.63
C LYS A 94 6.73 -8.43 -11.73
N GLN A 95 6.52 -8.18 -10.45
CA GLN A 95 6.10 -9.21 -9.49
C GLN A 95 4.76 -9.82 -9.91
N GLY A 96 3.79 -9.00 -10.28
CA GLY A 96 2.50 -9.46 -10.78
C GLY A 96 2.61 -10.33 -12.04
N LYS A 97 3.49 -9.94 -12.97
CA LYS A 97 3.80 -10.74 -14.16
C LYS A 97 4.43 -12.08 -13.81
N LYS A 98 5.42 -12.07 -12.91
CA LYS A 98 6.10 -13.28 -12.42
C LYS A 98 5.15 -14.26 -11.76
N ASP A 99 4.23 -13.76 -10.93
CA ASP A 99 3.24 -14.55 -10.20
C ASP A 99 2.00 -14.88 -11.04
N GLN A 100 1.95 -14.42 -12.28
CA GLN A 100 0.83 -14.63 -13.21
C GLN A 100 -0.51 -14.18 -12.64
N VAL A 101 -0.51 -13.13 -11.81
CA VAL A 101 -1.76 -12.54 -11.32
C VAL A 101 -2.54 -11.89 -12.45
N ARG A 102 -3.87 -11.94 -12.37
CA ARG A 102 -4.76 -11.36 -13.40
C ARG A 102 -5.18 -9.94 -13.07
N ARG A 103 -4.80 -9.41 -11.89
CA ARG A 103 -5.07 -8.04 -11.47
C ARG A 103 -4.08 -7.60 -10.40
N ILE A 104 -3.66 -6.34 -10.49
CA ILE A 104 -3.00 -5.58 -9.44
C ILE A 104 -3.92 -4.41 -9.14
N GLU A 105 -4.18 -4.14 -7.87
CA GLU A 105 -5.11 -3.09 -7.45
C GLU A 105 -4.56 -2.31 -6.28
N TRP A 106 -5.01 -1.08 -6.14
CA TRP A 106 -4.68 -0.17 -5.05
C TRP A 106 -5.74 0.93 -4.95
N ASN A 107 -5.73 1.64 -3.82
CA ASN A 107 -6.57 2.81 -3.63
C ASN A 107 -5.76 4.07 -3.93
N VAL A 108 -6.42 5.09 -4.43
CA VAL A 108 -5.86 6.43 -4.60
C VAL A 108 -6.89 7.45 -4.13
N LEU A 109 -6.45 8.46 -3.37
CA LEU A 109 -7.32 9.53 -2.93
C LEU A 109 -7.82 10.33 -4.14
N ASP A 110 -9.10 10.69 -4.14
CA ASP A 110 -9.78 11.36 -5.25
C ASP A 110 -9.19 12.74 -5.59
N TRP A 111 -8.55 13.39 -4.63
CA TRP A 111 -7.88 14.67 -4.80
C TRP A 111 -6.42 14.56 -5.23
N ASN A 112 -5.82 13.36 -5.24
CA ASN A 112 -4.41 13.15 -5.60
C ASN A 112 -4.24 13.05 -7.12
N THR A 113 -4.50 14.15 -7.81
CA THR A 113 -4.45 14.25 -9.27
C THR A 113 -3.12 13.81 -9.88
N PRO A 114 -1.94 14.19 -9.34
CA PRO A 114 -0.67 13.73 -9.90
C PRO A 114 -0.50 12.20 -9.89
N ALA A 115 -0.95 11.54 -8.83
CA ALA A 115 -0.92 10.08 -8.74
C ALA A 115 -1.91 9.44 -9.71
N ILE A 116 -3.14 9.95 -9.78
CA ILE A 116 -4.17 9.49 -10.71
C ILE A 116 -3.66 9.56 -12.15
N ASP A 117 -3.12 10.71 -12.57
CA ASP A 117 -2.56 10.91 -13.90
C ASP A 117 -1.40 9.92 -14.21
N PHE A 118 -0.53 9.70 -13.22
CA PHE A 118 0.56 8.73 -13.34
C PHE A 118 0.01 7.30 -13.57
N TYR A 119 -0.96 6.88 -12.77
CA TYR A 119 -1.54 5.55 -12.87
C TYR A 119 -2.29 5.34 -14.18
N GLU A 120 -3.09 6.29 -14.62
CA GLU A 120 -3.81 6.21 -15.90
C GLU A 120 -2.85 6.15 -17.09
N LYS A 121 -1.79 6.96 -17.10
CA LYS A 121 -0.73 6.89 -18.12
C LYS A 121 0.02 5.57 -18.13
N SER A 122 0.09 4.87 -17.00
CA SER A 122 0.71 3.55 -16.90
C SER A 122 -0.18 2.41 -17.42
N GLY A 123 -1.45 2.69 -17.73
CA GLY A 123 -2.43 1.72 -18.23
C GLY A 123 -3.43 1.24 -17.18
N ALA A 124 -3.41 1.80 -15.98
CA ALA A 124 -4.43 1.52 -14.96
C ALA A 124 -5.74 2.26 -15.25
N ARG A 125 -6.83 1.78 -14.70
CA ARG A 125 -8.15 2.41 -14.77
C ARG A 125 -8.60 2.80 -13.37
N ILE A 126 -9.02 4.04 -13.18
CA ILE A 126 -9.60 4.50 -11.91
C ILE A 126 -11.11 4.21 -11.95
N LEU A 127 -11.57 3.38 -11.01
CA LEU A 127 -12.99 3.00 -10.90
C LEU A 127 -13.72 4.01 -10.02
N GLN A 128 -14.65 4.77 -10.62
CA GLN A 128 -15.41 5.83 -9.93
C GLN A 128 -16.66 5.33 -9.23
N ASP A 129 -17.14 4.14 -9.58
CA ASP A 129 -18.40 3.55 -9.13
C ASP A 129 -18.26 2.62 -7.92
N TRP A 130 -17.03 2.37 -7.46
CA TRP A 130 -16.75 1.61 -6.24
C TRP A 130 -16.41 2.55 -5.09
N ARG A 131 -16.89 2.20 -3.90
CA ARG A 131 -16.57 2.90 -2.66
C ARG A 131 -15.94 1.94 -1.67
N VAL A 132 -15.00 2.44 -0.88
CA VAL A 132 -14.41 1.67 0.24
C VAL A 132 -15.36 1.76 1.43
N ALA A 133 -15.66 0.61 2.04
CA ALA A 133 -16.39 0.52 3.29
C ALA A 133 -15.45 0.01 4.38
N ASN A 134 -15.34 0.75 5.48
CA ASN A 134 -14.52 0.40 6.64
C ASN A 134 -15.39 0.25 7.88
N MET A 135 -15.01 -0.68 8.74
CA MET A 135 -15.56 -0.84 10.07
C MET A 135 -14.39 -0.98 11.04
N ASP A 136 -14.21 -0.02 11.90
CA ASP A 136 -13.16 -0.01 12.91
C ASP A 136 -13.51 -0.87 14.13
N GLU A 137 -12.61 -0.93 15.12
CA GLU A 137 -12.78 -1.71 16.35
C GLU A 137 -14.08 -1.34 17.08
N ASP A 138 -14.37 -0.04 17.21
CA ASP A 138 -15.58 0.43 17.87
C ASP A 138 -16.86 0.02 17.12
N GLY A 139 -16.82 0.09 15.79
CA GLY A 139 -17.89 -0.37 14.92
C GLY A 139 -18.17 -1.87 15.07
N ILE A 140 -17.10 -2.67 15.12
CA ILE A 140 -17.18 -4.12 15.35
C ILE A 140 -17.83 -4.41 16.70
N GLU A 141 -17.33 -3.80 17.78
CA GLU A 141 -17.87 -3.98 19.14
C GLU A 141 -19.36 -3.55 19.25
N MET A 142 -19.68 -2.41 18.68
CA MET A 142 -21.05 -1.89 18.67
C MET A 142 -22.00 -2.83 17.92
N PHE A 143 -21.59 -3.36 16.78
CA PHE A 143 -22.41 -4.32 16.03
C PHE A 143 -22.70 -5.58 16.84
N LEU A 144 -21.65 -6.17 17.45
CA LEU A 144 -21.79 -7.39 18.25
C LEU A 144 -22.72 -7.19 19.46
N LYS A 145 -22.60 -6.05 20.14
CA LYS A 145 -23.46 -5.73 21.31
C LYS A 145 -24.92 -5.50 20.95
N ASN A 146 -25.19 -4.87 19.81
CA ASN A 146 -26.54 -4.35 19.50
C ASN A 146 -27.29 -5.17 18.45
N LYS A 147 -26.63 -6.04 17.71
CA LYS A 147 -27.21 -6.78 16.58
C LYS A 147 -27.20 -8.29 16.74
N LEU A 148 -26.43 -8.81 17.69
CA LEU A 148 -26.41 -10.22 18.04
C LEU A 148 -26.81 -10.47 19.49
#